data_51577d50f9c3fc544ee2f280866d0e87
#
_entry.id   51577d50f9c3fc544ee2f280866d0e87
#
_cell.length_a   1.000
_cell.length_b   1.000
_cell.length_c   1.000
_cell.angle_alpha   90.00
_cell.angle_beta   90.00
_cell.angle_gamma   90.00
#
_symmetry.space_group_name_H-M   'P 1'
#
loop_
_entity.id
_entity.type
_entity.pdbx_description
1 polymer ?
#
loop_
_entity_poly.entity_id
_entity_poly.type
_entity_poly.pdbx_seq_one_letter_code
_entity_poly.pdbx_strand_id
1 'polypeptide(L)'
;MKRHQALLLGGTLLLLCVSAASPALAQGTPQKKSMEELEEIVGPIALYPDSLLAYVLQSASAPDELQKASDYLQKSGGQAKLDDPEAKALSEAIQALLPFPDVIANLVDYPDWTGELADAMALQESDVIDAIQAFRRKANEAGNLESNDQVKVVVEQDPATKVEVIQIQPASPEVIYVPTYQPAAVVVPQPYPVWSFAAGVAVGAWVWGGGYRWGWGGCRWKSKTTININGGRWGGRPGYRPGYRPG
;
A
#
# COMPACT_ATOMS: atom_id res chain seq x y z
N MET A 1 -59.34 -35.40 68.53
CA MET A 1 -59.24 -33.94 68.66
C MET A 1 -57.77 -33.60 68.68
N LYS A 2 -57.23 -32.97 67.63
CA LYS A 2 -56.14 -31.98 67.57
C LYS A 2 -55.69 -31.86 66.08
N ARG A 3 -56.01 -30.68 65.51
CA ARG A 3 -55.66 -30.26 64.14
C ARG A 3 -54.17 -29.91 64.09
N HIS A 4 -53.47 -30.42 63.16
CA HIS A 4 -52.19 -29.90 62.80
C HIS A 4 -52.28 -29.22 61.41
N GLN A 5 -52.08 -27.92 61.44
CA GLN A 5 -51.96 -27.11 60.22
C GLN A 5 -50.57 -27.28 59.65
N ALA A 6 -50.49 -27.69 58.38
CA ALA A 6 -49.24 -27.69 57.63
C ALA A 6 -49.06 -26.34 56.92
N LEU A 7 -47.96 -25.63 57.24
CA LEU A 7 -47.55 -24.40 56.63
C LEU A 7 -46.82 -24.74 55.34
N LEU A 8 -47.36 -24.34 54.20
CA LEU A 8 -46.68 -24.38 52.89
C LEU A 8 -45.83 -23.12 52.72
N LEU A 9 -44.51 -23.26 52.82
CA LEU A 9 -43.52 -22.24 52.42
C LEU A 9 -43.27 -22.33 50.91
N GLY A 10 -43.87 -21.39 50.18
CA GLY A 10 -43.62 -21.18 48.77
C GLY A 10 -42.28 -20.45 48.57
N GLY A 11 -41.23 -21.18 48.15
CA GLY A 11 -39.98 -20.57 47.77
C GLY A 11 -40.04 -20.08 46.31
N THR A 12 -40.14 -18.78 46.14
CA THR A 12 -40.02 -18.14 44.82
C THR A 12 -38.54 -18.08 44.42
N LEU A 13 -38.15 -18.94 43.50
CA LEU A 13 -36.80 -18.95 42.90
C LEU A 13 -36.69 -17.80 41.87
N LEU A 14 -36.05 -16.71 42.25
CA LEU A 14 -35.77 -15.58 41.36
C LEU A 14 -34.59 -15.96 40.48
N LEU A 15 -34.84 -16.31 39.18
CA LEU A 15 -33.81 -16.54 38.19
C LEU A 15 -33.25 -15.18 37.76
N LEU A 16 -32.07 -14.82 38.26
CA LEU A 16 -31.28 -13.69 37.75
C LEU A 16 -30.65 -14.13 36.42
N CYS A 17 -31.26 -13.72 35.30
CA CYS A 17 -30.58 -13.74 33.99
C CYS A 17 -29.49 -12.68 33.96
N VAL A 18 -28.25 -13.07 34.26
CA VAL A 18 -27.09 -12.25 33.99
C VAL A 18 -26.85 -12.29 32.47
N SER A 19 -27.31 -11.27 31.78
CA SER A 19 -26.97 -11.04 30.38
C SER A 19 -25.49 -10.67 30.33
N ALA A 20 -24.63 -11.63 29.98
CA ALA A 20 -23.24 -11.36 29.60
C ALA A 20 -23.28 -10.58 28.30
N ALA A 21 -23.22 -9.26 28.38
CA ALA A 21 -22.92 -8.40 27.24
C ALA A 21 -21.46 -8.71 26.83
N SER A 22 -21.29 -9.52 25.81
CA SER A 22 -20.01 -9.66 25.15
C SER A 22 -19.58 -8.26 24.69
N PRO A 23 -18.37 -7.79 25.00
CA PRO A 23 -17.87 -6.58 24.37
C PRO A 23 -17.77 -6.89 22.87
N ALA A 24 -18.69 -6.36 22.08
CA ALA A 24 -18.50 -6.27 20.63
C ALA A 24 -17.19 -5.51 20.47
N LEU A 25 -16.18 -6.18 19.92
CA LEU A 25 -14.97 -5.52 19.45
C LEU A 25 -15.45 -4.43 18.50
N ALA A 26 -15.39 -3.18 18.96
CA ALA A 26 -15.69 -2.03 18.15
C ALA A 26 -14.62 -2.03 17.06
N GLN A 27 -14.93 -2.63 15.92
CA GLN A 27 -14.19 -2.37 14.68
C GLN A 27 -14.42 -0.89 14.42
N GLY A 28 -13.38 -0.09 14.71
CA GLY A 28 -13.42 1.34 14.51
C GLY A 28 -13.80 1.60 13.06
N THR A 29 -14.79 2.42 12.83
CA THR A 29 -15.09 2.93 11.50
C THR A 29 -13.80 3.55 10.97
N PRO A 30 -13.36 3.19 9.75
CA PRO A 30 -12.16 3.78 9.16
C PRO A 30 -12.29 5.30 9.19
N GLN A 31 -11.35 5.96 9.86
CA GLN A 31 -11.36 7.41 10.02
C GLN A 31 -10.31 8.03 9.11
N LYS A 32 -10.62 9.21 8.56
CA LYS A 32 -9.62 9.98 7.81
C LYS A 32 -8.42 10.28 8.70
N LYS A 33 -7.24 10.10 8.14
CA LYS A 33 -5.96 10.37 8.79
C LYS A 33 -5.50 11.81 8.50
N SER A 34 -4.73 12.38 9.40
CA SER A 34 -4.06 13.66 9.21
C SER A 34 -2.96 13.55 8.13
N MET A 35 -2.45 14.68 7.68
CA MET A 35 -1.35 14.69 6.71
C MET A 35 -0.08 14.04 7.30
N GLU A 36 0.21 14.27 8.57
CA GLU A 36 1.35 13.69 9.27
C GLU A 36 1.24 12.16 9.35
N GLU A 37 0.07 11.63 9.72
CA GLU A 37 -0.19 10.19 9.76
C GLU A 37 -0.09 9.58 8.36
N LEU A 38 -0.56 10.29 7.32
CA LEU A 38 -0.41 9.83 5.95
C LEU A 38 1.05 9.81 5.49
N GLU A 39 1.84 10.82 5.85
CA GLU A 39 3.28 10.82 5.54
C GLU A 39 4.01 9.66 6.22
N GLU A 40 3.63 9.27 7.44
CA GLU A 40 4.18 8.09 8.11
C GLU A 40 3.83 6.79 7.35
N ILE A 41 2.58 6.67 6.90
CA ILE A 41 2.11 5.49 6.15
C ILE A 41 2.80 5.40 4.79
N VAL A 42 2.92 6.50 4.05
CA VAL A 42 3.54 6.47 2.71
C VAL A 42 5.06 6.50 2.75
N GLY A 43 5.65 6.92 3.88
CA GLY A 43 7.11 7.06 4.03
C GLY A 43 7.91 5.87 3.50
N PRO A 44 7.56 4.61 3.78
CA PRO A 44 8.29 3.44 3.30
C PRO A 44 8.33 3.28 1.78
N ILE A 45 7.38 3.86 1.05
CA ILE A 45 7.20 3.67 -0.40
C ILE A 45 7.27 4.97 -1.20
N ALA A 46 7.25 6.14 -0.56
CA ALA A 46 7.15 7.44 -1.22
C ALA A 46 8.25 7.70 -2.25
N LEU A 47 9.45 7.14 -2.04
CA LEU A 47 10.59 7.29 -2.94
C LEU A 47 10.71 6.17 -3.99
N TYR A 48 9.74 5.28 -4.09
CA TYR A 48 9.71 4.32 -5.18
C TYR A 48 9.50 5.04 -6.52
N PRO A 49 10.09 4.52 -7.62
CA PRO A 49 9.76 5.00 -8.96
C PRO A 49 8.25 5.01 -9.19
N ASP A 50 7.75 6.06 -9.85
CA ASP A 50 6.31 6.34 -9.98
C ASP A 50 5.50 5.15 -10.52
N SER A 51 6.06 4.42 -11.50
CA SER A 51 5.41 3.23 -12.06
C SER A 51 5.24 2.11 -11.03
N LEU A 52 6.26 1.85 -10.23
CA LEU A 52 6.22 0.83 -9.18
C LEU A 52 5.28 1.26 -8.05
N LEU A 53 5.40 2.51 -7.60
CA LEU A 53 4.55 3.08 -6.56
C LEU A 53 3.07 2.93 -6.89
N ALA A 54 2.69 3.21 -8.12
CA ALA A 54 1.31 3.08 -8.58
C ALA A 54 0.75 1.65 -8.39
N TYR A 55 1.54 0.63 -8.73
CA TYR A 55 1.14 -0.76 -8.53
C TYR A 55 1.12 -1.17 -7.05
N VAL A 56 2.05 -0.67 -6.24
CA VAL A 56 2.05 -0.89 -4.78
C VAL A 56 0.76 -0.34 -4.16
N LEU A 57 0.42 0.92 -4.45
CA LEU A 57 -0.81 1.54 -3.95
C LEU A 57 -2.07 0.76 -4.37
N GLN A 58 -2.12 0.28 -5.61
CA GLN A 58 -3.24 -0.51 -6.11
C GLN A 58 -3.31 -1.90 -5.46
N SER A 59 -2.18 -2.54 -5.23
CA SER A 59 -2.09 -3.89 -4.70
C SER A 59 -2.42 -3.97 -3.21
N ALA A 60 -2.21 -2.90 -2.45
CA ALA A 60 -2.48 -2.86 -1.02
C ALA A 60 -3.93 -3.28 -0.65
N SER A 61 -4.90 -3.02 -1.53
CA SER A 61 -6.30 -3.40 -1.34
C SER A 61 -6.62 -4.87 -1.67
N ALA A 62 -5.61 -5.70 -1.96
CA ALA A 62 -5.78 -7.07 -2.41
C ALA A 62 -4.96 -8.08 -1.58
N PRO A 63 -5.15 -8.16 -0.23
CA PRO A 63 -4.31 -8.96 0.65
C PRO A 63 -4.30 -10.45 0.27
N ASP A 64 -5.44 -11.02 -0.13
CA ASP A 64 -5.52 -12.43 -0.55
C ASP A 64 -4.70 -12.71 -1.82
N GLU A 65 -4.63 -11.76 -2.76
CA GLU A 65 -3.81 -11.92 -3.96
C GLU A 65 -2.33 -11.69 -3.68
N LEU A 66 -2.00 -10.75 -2.77
CA LEU A 66 -0.63 -10.57 -2.29
C LEU A 66 -0.12 -11.84 -1.64
N GLN A 67 -0.92 -12.50 -0.80
CA GLN A 67 -0.54 -13.79 -0.20
C GLN A 67 -0.31 -14.87 -1.28
N LYS A 68 -1.20 -15.00 -2.26
CA LYS A 68 -1.03 -15.95 -3.37
C LYS A 68 0.23 -15.65 -4.19
N ALA A 69 0.55 -14.38 -4.41
CA ALA A 69 1.78 -13.97 -5.10
C ALA A 69 3.03 -14.33 -4.30
N SER A 70 3.01 -14.13 -2.97
CA SER A 70 4.09 -14.53 -2.07
C SER A 70 4.29 -16.05 -2.10
N ASP A 71 3.21 -16.83 -1.97
CA ASP A 71 3.25 -18.28 -2.03
C ASP A 71 3.81 -18.79 -3.37
N TYR A 72 3.40 -18.16 -4.47
CA TYR A 72 3.91 -18.47 -5.81
C TYR A 72 5.42 -18.19 -5.91
N LEU A 73 5.87 -17.02 -5.43
CA LEU A 73 7.28 -16.67 -5.42
C LEU A 73 8.12 -17.61 -4.56
N GLN A 74 7.62 -18.03 -3.41
CA GLN A 74 8.30 -19.03 -2.56
C GLN A 74 8.48 -20.37 -3.30
N LYS A 75 7.43 -20.86 -3.97
CA LYS A 75 7.48 -22.11 -4.76
C LYS A 75 8.43 -22.01 -5.95
N SER A 76 8.53 -20.84 -6.58
CA SER A 76 9.37 -20.59 -7.75
C SER A 76 10.81 -20.16 -7.43
N GLY A 77 11.20 -20.16 -6.13
CA GLY A 77 12.53 -19.73 -5.69
C GLY A 77 12.81 -18.25 -5.91
N GLY A 78 11.77 -17.41 -5.80
CA GLY A 78 11.84 -15.96 -5.95
C GLY A 78 11.86 -15.48 -7.42
N GLN A 79 11.72 -16.40 -8.38
CA GLN A 79 11.74 -16.06 -9.81
C GLN A 79 10.34 -16.17 -10.41
N ALA A 80 9.75 -15.03 -10.76
CA ALA A 80 8.46 -14.99 -11.42
C ALA A 80 8.58 -15.40 -12.91
N LYS A 81 7.71 -16.32 -13.32
CA LYS A 81 7.46 -16.64 -14.72
C LYS A 81 6.07 -16.09 -15.08
N LEU A 82 6.03 -14.98 -15.80
CA LEU A 82 4.76 -14.30 -16.09
C LEU A 82 3.85 -15.05 -17.09
N ASP A 83 4.37 -16.04 -17.77
CA ASP A 83 3.60 -16.95 -18.62
C ASP A 83 2.97 -18.13 -17.85
N ASP A 84 3.36 -18.32 -16.58
CA ASP A 84 2.81 -19.33 -15.69
C ASP A 84 1.30 -19.09 -15.44
N PRO A 85 0.46 -20.14 -15.48
CA PRO A 85 -0.97 -20.04 -15.18
C PRO A 85 -1.27 -19.47 -13.77
N GLU A 86 -0.47 -19.80 -12.72
CA GLU A 86 -0.66 -19.25 -11.38
C GLU A 86 -0.40 -17.74 -11.37
N ALA A 87 0.64 -17.27 -12.06
CA ALA A 87 0.93 -15.85 -12.20
C ALA A 87 -0.16 -15.11 -12.98
N LYS A 88 -0.63 -15.68 -14.10
CA LYS A 88 -1.70 -15.09 -14.93
C LYS A 88 -3.06 -15.01 -14.23
N ALA A 89 -3.29 -15.82 -13.21
CA ALA A 89 -4.53 -15.79 -12.43
C ALA A 89 -4.60 -14.59 -11.46
N LEU A 90 -3.48 -13.92 -11.20
CA LEU A 90 -3.40 -12.73 -10.36
C LEU A 90 -3.87 -11.50 -11.12
N SER A 91 -4.28 -10.46 -10.40
CA SER A 91 -4.62 -9.17 -11.02
C SER A 91 -3.37 -8.53 -11.65
N GLU A 92 -3.61 -7.67 -12.63
CA GLU A 92 -2.55 -6.96 -13.34
C GLU A 92 -1.57 -6.24 -12.42
N ALA A 93 -2.08 -5.55 -11.41
CA ALA A 93 -1.24 -4.85 -10.44
C ALA A 93 -0.32 -5.80 -9.68
N ILE A 94 -0.81 -6.96 -9.27
CA ILE A 94 0.00 -7.97 -8.58
C ILE A 94 0.99 -8.63 -9.55
N GLN A 95 0.58 -8.92 -10.78
CA GLN A 95 1.50 -9.44 -11.80
C GLN A 95 2.67 -8.46 -12.03
N ALA A 96 2.40 -7.15 -12.04
CA ALA A 96 3.41 -6.11 -12.17
C ALA A 96 4.41 -6.10 -11.01
N LEU A 97 4.02 -6.55 -9.83
CA LEU A 97 4.89 -6.64 -8.65
C LEU A 97 5.68 -7.95 -8.57
N LEU A 98 5.32 -8.99 -9.31
CA LEU A 98 6.02 -10.29 -9.26
C LEU A 98 7.53 -10.22 -9.51
N PRO A 99 8.05 -9.31 -10.39
CA PRO A 99 9.49 -9.12 -10.54
C PRO A 99 10.20 -8.51 -9.31
N PHE A 100 9.43 -8.06 -8.31
CA PHE A 100 9.92 -7.38 -7.10
C PHE A 100 9.53 -8.17 -5.85
N PRO A 101 10.13 -9.36 -5.61
CA PRO A 101 9.74 -10.24 -4.50
C PRO A 101 9.82 -9.57 -3.13
N ASP A 102 10.83 -8.71 -2.91
CA ASP A 102 10.98 -7.97 -1.65
C ASP A 102 9.84 -6.97 -1.41
N VAL A 103 9.29 -6.38 -2.48
CA VAL A 103 8.13 -5.47 -2.36
C VAL A 103 6.88 -6.25 -1.97
N ILE A 104 6.65 -7.43 -2.58
CA ILE A 104 5.53 -8.30 -2.21
C ILE A 104 5.71 -8.80 -0.77
N ALA A 105 6.93 -9.23 -0.41
CA ALA A 105 7.22 -9.67 0.95
C ALA A 105 6.90 -8.57 1.98
N ASN A 106 7.33 -7.33 1.75
CA ASN A 106 7.01 -6.21 2.63
C ASN A 106 5.50 -5.98 2.78
N LEU A 107 4.74 -6.07 1.69
CA LEU A 107 3.28 -5.90 1.73
C LEU A 107 2.58 -7.04 2.50
N VAL A 108 3.14 -8.24 2.48
CA VAL A 108 2.61 -9.41 3.17
C VAL A 108 3.07 -9.47 4.62
N ASP A 109 4.33 -9.17 4.90
CA ASP A 109 4.93 -9.28 6.23
C ASP A 109 4.44 -8.17 7.19
N TYR A 110 3.97 -7.04 6.64
CA TYR A 110 3.42 -5.92 7.40
C TYR A 110 1.93 -5.69 7.10
N PRO A 111 1.04 -6.66 7.42
CA PRO A 111 -0.37 -6.63 7.01
C PRO A 111 -1.15 -5.46 7.63
N ASP A 112 -0.80 -5.04 8.83
CA ASP A 112 -1.42 -3.89 9.49
C ASP A 112 -1.13 -2.59 8.73
N TRP A 113 0.13 -2.35 8.40
CA TRP A 113 0.54 -1.19 7.60
C TRP A 113 -0.08 -1.23 6.19
N THR A 114 -0.07 -2.39 5.53
CA THR A 114 -0.69 -2.55 4.21
C THR A 114 -2.18 -2.28 4.25
N GLY A 115 -2.87 -2.73 5.30
CA GLY A 115 -4.28 -2.45 5.53
C GLY A 115 -4.55 -0.96 5.76
N GLU A 116 -3.70 -0.28 6.54
CA GLU A 116 -3.83 1.18 6.75
C GLU A 116 -3.61 1.97 5.46
N LEU A 117 -2.64 1.57 4.63
CA LEU A 117 -2.41 2.16 3.31
C LEU A 117 -3.62 1.97 2.40
N ALA A 118 -4.20 0.76 2.38
CA ALA A 118 -5.39 0.46 1.59
C ALA A 118 -6.61 1.26 2.05
N ASP A 119 -6.82 1.38 3.36
CA ASP A 119 -7.90 2.18 3.95
C ASP A 119 -7.74 3.67 3.60
N ALA A 120 -6.51 4.21 3.73
CA ALA A 120 -6.21 5.59 3.37
C ALA A 120 -6.48 5.85 1.87
N MET A 121 -6.04 4.95 0.99
CA MET A 121 -6.30 5.04 -0.45
C MET A 121 -7.80 4.99 -0.76
N ALA A 122 -8.58 4.17 -0.07
CA ALA A 122 -10.01 4.05 -0.30
C ALA A 122 -10.82 5.27 0.19
N LEU A 123 -10.39 5.89 1.30
CA LEU A 123 -11.10 6.97 1.96
C LEU A 123 -10.65 8.37 1.54
N GLN A 124 -9.37 8.53 1.19
CA GLN A 124 -8.73 9.82 0.99
C GLN A 124 -7.54 9.75 0.01
N GLU A 125 -7.76 9.13 -1.16
CA GLU A 125 -6.75 8.96 -2.22
C GLU A 125 -5.98 10.25 -2.52
N SER A 126 -6.69 11.37 -2.67
CA SER A 126 -6.08 12.68 -2.95
C SER A 126 -5.07 13.08 -1.88
N ASP A 127 -5.45 12.90 -0.60
CA ASP A 127 -4.61 13.28 0.52
C ASP A 127 -3.38 12.37 0.63
N VAL A 128 -3.52 11.06 0.28
CA VAL A 128 -2.38 10.12 0.19
C VAL A 128 -1.39 10.56 -0.89
N ILE A 129 -1.88 10.97 -2.05
CA ILE A 129 -1.03 11.47 -3.14
C ILE A 129 -0.33 12.77 -2.72
N ASP A 130 -1.03 13.67 -2.05
CA ASP A 130 -0.44 14.91 -1.53
C ASP A 130 0.62 14.62 -0.44
N ALA A 131 0.41 13.60 0.41
CA ALA A 131 1.38 13.15 1.40
C ALA A 131 2.66 12.57 0.75
N ILE A 132 2.52 11.78 -0.32
CA ILE A 132 3.67 11.29 -1.09
C ILE A 132 4.48 12.46 -1.64
N GLN A 133 3.83 13.47 -2.22
CA GLN A 133 4.51 14.64 -2.73
C GLN A 133 5.13 15.50 -1.62
N ALA A 134 4.48 15.63 -0.47
CA ALA A 134 5.03 16.32 0.70
C ALA A 134 6.30 15.63 1.21
N PHE A 135 6.27 14.30 1.31
CA PHE A 135 7.43 13.50 1.70
C PHE A 135 8.60 13.66 0.72
N ARG A 136 8.33 13.59 -0.60
CA ARG A 136 9.34 13.79 -1.65
C ARG A 136 9.98 15.18 -1.59
N ARG A 137 9.17 16.24 -1.36
CA ARG A 137 9.69 17.60 -1.18
C ARG A 137 10.63 17.69 0.02
N LYS A 138 10.26 17.14 1.17
CA LYS A 138 11.11 17.10 2.35
C LYS A 138 12.44 16.38 2.07
N ALA A 139 12.40 15.24 1.38
CA ALA A 139 13.61 14.50 1.00
C ALA A 139 14.48 15.27 0.01
N ASN A 140 13.89 15.98 -0.95
CA ASN A 140 14.59 16.82 -1.93
C ASN A 140 15.23 18.04 -1.27
N GLU A 141 14.48 18.76 -0.42
CA GLU A 141 14.97 19.90 0.37
C GLU A 141 16.09 19.51 1.33
N ALA A 142 16.05 18.30 1.86
CA ALA A 142 17.13 17.74 2.68
C ALA A 142 18.39 17.33 1.89
N GLY A 143 18.34 17.38 0.55
CA GLY A 143 19.43 16.95 -0.33
C GLY A 143 19.58 15.42 -0.42
N ASN A 144 18.56 14.68 -0.01
CA ASN A 144 18.57 13.22 -0.02
C ASN A 144 17.80 12.61 -1.21
N LEU A 145 17.20 13.42 -2.08
CA LEU A 145 16.49 12.96 -3.26
C LEU A 145 17.06 13.64 -4.51
N GLU A 146 18.06 13.02 -5.10
CA GLU A 146 18.75 13.51 -6.28
C GLU A 146 18.81 12.43 -7.37
N SER A 147 18.98 12.87 -8.64
CA SER A 147 19.19 11.95 -9.75
C SER A 147 20.55 11.25 -9.62
N ASN A 148 20.59 9.97 -9.98
CA ASN A 148 21.82 9.16 -10.04
C ASN A 148 21.73 8.12 -11.17
N ASP A 149 22.64 7.15 -11.20
CA ASP A 149 22.66 6.12 -12.24
C ASP A 149 21.46 5.16 -12.23
N GLN A 150 20.68 5.12 -11.12
CA GLN A 150 19.53 4.24 -10.92
C GLN A 150 18.21 4.96 -11.16
N VAL A 151 18.11 6.22 -10.76
CA VAL A 151 16.88 7.01 -10.86
C VAL A 151 17.12 8.40 -11.41
N LYS A 152 16.12 8.90 -12.12
CA LYS A 152 16.03 10.28 -12.58
C LYS A 152 14.92 10.99 -11.77
N VAL A 153 15.30 11.96 -10.98
CA VAL A 153 14.38 12.85 -10.26
C VAL A 153 14.06 14.04 -11.14
N VAL A 154 12.79 14.28 -11.38
CA VAL A 154 12.29 15.39 -12.20
C VAL A 154 11.39 16.26 -11.34
N VAL A 155 11.74 17.53 -11.18
CA VAL A 155 10.94 18.51 -10.47
C VAL A 155 10.24 19.36 -11.52
N GLU A 156 8.91 19.28 -11.56
CA GLU A 156 8.08 20.07 -12.47
C GLU A 156 7.13 20.96 -11.67
N GLN A 157 6.92 22.17 -12.11
CA GLN A 157 5.93 23.06 -11.53
C GLN A 157 4.62 22.94 -12.32
N ASP A 158 3.53 22.61 -11.64
CA ASP A 158 2.19 22.62 -12.25
C ASP A 158 1.87 24.05 -12.75
N PRO A 159 1.60 24.23 -14.03
CA PRO A 159 1.39 25.58 -14.60
C PRO A 159 0.20 26.31 -14.00
N ALA A 160 -0.82 25.58 -13.55
CA ALA A 160 -2.07 26.14 -13.04
C ALA A 160 -2.01 26.46 -11.54
N THR A 161 -1.45 25.51 -10.75
CA THR A 161 -1.42 25.60 -9.28
C THR A 161 -0.10 26.13 -8.74
N LYS A 162 0.95 26.18 -9.56
CA LYS A 162 2.31 26.56 -9.17
C LYS A 162 2.92 25.64 -8.10
N VAL A 163 2.31 24.50 -7.84
CA VAL A 163 2.80 23.50 -6.90
C VAL A 163 3.85 22.65 -7.59
N GLU A 164 4.95 22.38 -6.91
CA GLU A 164 5.98 21.47 -7.38
C GLU A 164 5.52 20.02 -7.28
N VAL A 165 5.72 19.29 -8.38
CA VAL A 165 5.50 17.85 -8.47
C VAL A 165 6.84 17.19 -8.72
N ILE A 166 7.22 16.29 -7.84
CA ILE A 166 8.47 15.54 -7.93
C ILE A 166 8.14 14.15 -8.47
N GLN A 167 8.71 13.85 -9.64
CA GLN A 167 8.59 12.54 -10.29
C GLN A 167 9.89 11.77 -10.08
N ILE A 168 9.77 10.49 -9.77
CA ILE A 168 10.91 9.58 -9.67
C ILE A 168 10.78 8.55 -10.79
N GLN A 169 11.72 8.62 -11.71
CA GLN A 169 11.74 7.82 -12.91
C GLN A 169 12.94 6.88 -12.87
N PRO A 170 12.89 5.60 -13.39
CA PRO A 170 14.09 4.83 -13.60
C PRO A 170 15.05 5.57 -14.56
N ALA A 171 16.36 5.52 -14.30
CA ALA A 171 17.34 6.11 -15.19
C ALA A 171 17.41 5.37 -16.55
N SER A 172 17.11 4.06 -16.54
CA SER A 172 16.96 3.25 -17.75
C SER A 172 15.53 2.70 -17.84
N PRO A 173 14.90 2.73 -19.02
CA PRO A 173 13.55 2.20 -19.21
C PRO A 173 13.45 0.67 -19.03
N GLU A 174 14.60 -0.01 -19.00
CA GLU A 174 14.68 -1.48 -18.93
C GLU A 174 14.88 -2.00 -17.51
N VAL A 175 15.26 -1.12 -16.57
CA VAL A 175 15.63 -1.53 -15.22
C VAL A 175 14.98 -0.62 -14.19
N ILE A 176 14.22 -1.21 -13.26
CA ILE A 176 13.67 -0.52 -12.11
C ILE A 176 14.47 -0.92 -10.87
N TYR A 177 15.01 0.07 -10.18
CA TYR A 177 15.67 -0.09 -8.90
C TYR A 177 14.70 0.27 -7.77
N VAL A 178 14.58 -0.62 -6.78
CA VAL A 178 13.77 -0.37 -5.58
C VAL A 178 14.69 0.27 -4.53
N PRO A 179 14.42 1.50 -4.09
CA PRO A 179 15.23 2.13 -3.06
C PRO A 179 14.96 1.50 -1.70
N THR A 180 16.01 1.37 -0.90
CA THR A 180 15.94 0.99 0.51
C THR A 180 16.43 2.17 1.34
N TYR A 181 15.61 2.66 2.25
CA TYR A 181 15.89 3.82 3.09
C TYR A 181 15.10 3.79 4.39
N GLN A 182 15.52 4.61 5.35
CA GLN A 182 14.73 4.86 6.56
C GLN A 182 13.94 6.17 6.38
N PRO A 183 12.60 6.16 6.41
CA PRO A 183 11.77 7.33 6.16
C PRO A 183 12.14 8.55 7.00
N ALA A 184 12.36 8.35 8.31
CA ALA A 184 12.72 9.44 9.22
C ALA A 184 14.10 10.05 8.93
N ALA A 185 15.05 9.28 8.38
CA ALA A 185 16.39 9.76 8.07
C ALA A 185 16.43 10.53 6.74
N VAL A 186 15.63 10.12 5.76
CA VAL A 186 15.70 10.68 4.41
C VAL A 186 15.12 12.08 4.31
N VAL A 187 14.26 12.50 5.24
CA VAL A 187 13.61 13.82 5.27
C VAL A 187 14.38 14.87 6.07
N VAL A 188 15.57 14.53 6.58
CA VAL A 188 16.45 15.47 7.29
C VAL A 188 17.82 15.48 6.62
N PRO A 189 18.54 16.63 6.61
CA PRO A 189 19.88 16.69 6.05
C PRO A 189 20.83 15.71 6.72
N GLN A 190 21.52 14.90 5.92
CA GLN A 190 22.47 13.90 6.39
C GLN A 190 23.84 14.15 5.79
N PRO A 191 24.93 13.87 6.54
CA PRO A 191 26.30 13.98 6.02
C PRO A 191 26.66 12.85 5.04
N TYR A 192 25.83 11.80 4.97
CA TYR A 192 26.04 10.63 4.12
C TYR A 192 24.74 10.24 3.40
N PRO A 193 24.82 9.56 2.23
CA PRO A 193 23.64 9.01 1.59
C PRO A 193 22.88 8.07 2.53
N VAL A 194 21.58 8.31 2.70
CA VAL A 194 20.70 7.53 3.63
C VAL A 194 19.85 6.51 2.89
N TRP A 195 20.02 6.39 1.62
CA TRP A 195 19.32 5.42 0.79
C TRP A 195 20.28 4.64 -0.10
N SER A 196 19.89 3.42 -0.40
CA SER A 196 20.58 2.52 -1.32
C SER A 196 19.54 1.89 -2.26
N PHE A 197 20.03 1.27 -3.31
CA PHE A 197 19.17 0.57 -4.25
C PHE A 197 19.47 -0.92 -4.18
N ALA A 198 18.43 -1.73 -4.07
CA ALA A 198 18.52 -3.17 -4.30
C ALA A 198 18.93 -3.45 -5.75
N ALA A 199 19.41 -4.65 -6.02
CA ALA A 199 19.73 -5.07 -7.39
C ALA A 199 18.53 -4.80 -8.30
N GLY A 200 18.78 -4.07 -9.38
CA GLY A 200 17.73 -3.71 -10.33
C GLY A 200 17.14 -4.94 -11.03
N VAL A 201 15.86 -4.88 -11.30
CA VAL A 201 15.15 -5.89 -12.09
C VAL A 201 15.03 -5.39 -13.52
N ALA A 202 15.61 -6.13 -14.48
CA ALA A 202 15.42 -5.83 -15.88
C ALA A 202 13.98 -6.15 -16.28
N VAL A 203 13.20 -5.11 -16.56
CA VAL A 203 11.82 -5.24 -17.03
C VAL A 203 11.82 -4.95 -18.52
N GLY A 204 12.22 -5.94 -19.31
CA GLY A 204 12.22 -5.82 -20.77
C GLY A 204 10.80 -5.73 -21.32
N ALA A 205 10.63 -4.97 -22.42
CA ALA A 205 9.33 -4.81 -23.10
C ALA A 205 8.69 -6.14 -23.57
N TRP A 206 9.45 -7.21 -23.60
CA TRP A 206 9.03 -8.56 -24.00
C TRP A 206 8.53 -9.42 -22.86
N VAL A 207 8.82 -9.06 -21.61
CA VAL A 207 8.34 -9.78 -20.40
C VAL A 207 6.82 -9.64 -20.25
N TRP A 208 6.26 -8.58 -20.79
CA TRP A 208 4.84 -8.26 -20.74
C TRP A 208 4.17 -8.57 -22.09
N GLY A 209 4.00 -9.84 -22.40
CA GLY A 209 3.41 -10.35 -23.65
C GLY A 209 1.96 -9.97 -23.92
N GLY A 210 1.51 -8.83 -23.47
CA GLY A 210 0.15 -8.33 -23.63
C GLY A 210 0.07 -6.82 -23.69
N GLY A 211 0.82 -6.16 -24.57
CA GLY A 211 0.58 -4.75 -24.92
C GLY A 211 0.91 -3.69 -23.85
N TYR A 212 1.40 -4.08 -22.70
CA TYR A 212 1.84 -3.16 -21.67
C TYR A 212 3.28 -2.72 -21.95
N ARG A 213 3.38 -1.58 -22.56
CA ARG A 213 4.66 -0.85 -22.60
C ARG A 213 4.87 -0.28 -21.20
N TRP A 214 5.85 -0.78 -20.48
CA TRP A 214 6.54 -0.03 -19.44
C TRP A 214 7.19 1.18 -20.13
N GLY A 215 6.35 2.03 -20.64
CA GLY A 215 6.75 3.30 -21.19
C GLY A 215 6.30 4.33 -20.17
N TRP A 216 7.17 5.23 -19.84
CA TRP A 216 6.99 6.47 -19.10
C TRP A 216 5.65 7.19 -19.33
N GLY A 217 4.86 6.78 -20.32
CA GLY A 217 3.56 7.32 -20.65
C GLY A 217 2.39 6.80 -19.81
N GLY A 218 2.59 5.79 -18.97
CA GLY A 218 1.48 5.16 -18.22
C GLY A 218 1.21 5.75 -16.85
N CYS A 219 2.22 6.39 -16.24
CA CYS A 219 2.10 7.02 -14.94
C CYS A 219 2.26 8.53 -15.12
N ARG A 220 1.17 9.28 -15.11
CA ARG A 220 1.18 10.74 -15.15
C ARG A 220 0.57 11.27 -13.88
N TRP A 221 1.34 12.07 -13.15
CA TRP A 221 0.82 12.97 -12.17
C TRP A 221 -0.02 14.03 -12.89
N LYS A 222 -1.33 13.86 -12.91
CA LYS A 222 -2.24 14.91 -13.35
C LYS A 222 -2.47 15.83 -12.17
N SER A 223 -1.95 17.05 -12.26
CA SER A 223 -2.16 18.16 -11.33
C SER A 223 -2.78 17.76 -9.98
N LYS A 224 -1.98 17.69 -8.95
CA LYS A 224 -2.33 17.52 -7.54
C LYS A 224 -2.83 16.16 -7.05
N THR A 225 -3.54 15.33 -7.82
CA THR A 225 -4.41 14.34 -7.16
C THR A 225 -4.63 13.03 -7.89
N THR A 226 -3.95 12.73 -8.98
CA THR A 226 -4.27 11.49 -9.71
C THR A 226 -3.03 10.87 -10.33
N ILE A 227 -2.66 9.68 -9.87
CA ILE A 227 -1.78 8.78 -10.62
C ILE A 227 -2.64 8.09 -11.67
N ASN A 228 -2.41 8.37 -12.96
CA ASN A 228 -3.04 7.63 -14.04
C ASN A 228 -2.17 6.44 -14.39
N ILE A 229 -2.68 5.25 -14.17
CA ILE A 229 -2.08 4.00 -14.62
C ILE A 229 -2.79 3.62 -15.93
N ASN A 230 -2.05 3.54 -17.03
CA ASN A 230 -2.54 3.08 -18.34
C ASN A 230 -3.81 3.76 -18.86
N GLY A 231 -4.01 5.06 -18.52
CA GLY A 231 -5.19 5.80 -18.98
C GLY A 231 -6.50 5.47 -18.22
N GLY A 232 -6.45 4.58 -17.25
CA GLY A 232 -7.55 4.28 -16.34
C GLY A 232 -7.50 5.18 -15.10
N ARG A 233 -8.67 5.61 -14.62
CA ARG A 233 -8.80 6.21 -13.32
C ARG A 233 -8.71 5.08 -12.29
N TRP A 234 -7.83 5.21 -11.30
CA TRP A 234 -7.85 4.30 -10.17
C TRP A 234 -9.22 4.41 -9.49
N GLY A 235 -9.97 3.33 -9.48
CA GLY A 235 -11.19 3.19 -8.71
C GLY A 235 -10.96 2.04 -7.75
N GLY A 236 -11.22 2.24 -6.46
CA GLY A 236 -11.06 1.19 -5.47
C GLY A 236 -11.64 -0.13 -5.97
N ARG A 237 -10.99 -1.25 -5.65
CA ARG A 237 -11.42 -2.57 -6.12
C ARG A 237 -12.90 -2.80 -5.78
N PRO A 238 -13.71 -3.30 -6.72
CA PRO A 238 -15.05 -3.77 -6.39
C PRO A 238 -14.97 -4.80 -5.27
N GLY A 239 -15.59 -4.50 -4.12
CA GLY A 239 -15.62 -5.41 -2.97
C GLY A 239 -14.63 -5.10 -1.85
N TYR A 240 -13.65 -4.21 -2.05
CA TYR A 240 -12.84 -3.74 -0.94
C TYR A 240 -13.70 -3.00 0.10
N ARG A 241 -13.60 -3.39 1.34
CA ARG A 241 -14.28 -2.75 2.47
C ARG A 241 -13.20 -2.21 3.42
N PRO A 242 -13.05 -0.88 3.51
CA PRO A 242 -12.13 -0.28 4.46
C PRO A 242 -12.36 -0.81 5.89
N GLY A 243 -11.27 -1.13 6.59
CA GLY A 243 -11.33 -1.67 7.95
C GLY A 243 -11.64 -3.17 8.07
N TYR A 244 -11.90 -3.89 6.96
CA TYR A 244 -12.04 -5.34 6.98
C TYR A 244 -10.66 -5.99 6.89
N ARG A 245 -10.25 -6.68 7.95
CA ARG A 245 -9.04 -7.53 7.99
C ARG A 245 -9.48 -8.98 8.06
N PRO A 246 -9.19 -9.81 7.07
CA PRO A 246 -9.42 -11.24 7.19
C PRO A 246 -8.53 -11.78 8.33
N GLY A 247 -9.16 -12.46 9.29
CA GLY A 247 -8.49 -13.10 10.42
C GLY A 247 -7.77 -14.38 10.01
#